data_99f620e7670480d62daddbce3e525dd4
#
_entry.id   99f620e7670480d62daddbce3e525dd4
#
_cell.length_a   1.000
_cell.length_b   1.000
_cell.length_c   1.000
_cell.angle_alpha   90.00
_cell.angle_beta   90.00
_cell.angle_gamma   90.00
#
_symmetry.space_group_name_H-M   'P 1'
#
loop_
_entity.id
_entity.type
_entity.pdbx_description
1 polymer ?
#
loop_
_entity_poly.entity_id
_entity_poly.type
_entity_poly.pdbx_seq_one_letter_code
_entity_poly.pdbx_strand_id
1 'polypeptide(L)'
;MSKPEVAIVGIGIHPFGRTPERTGQEQGVYAVRQALKDAGVEWSDVQFAFGGSQAAGAADTMVSKLGLTGLQFINVANGCATGGSALFSAYNTIASGAFELGLAVGYDKHERGAFRVNTRSSGLGDWYGKQGLALTTQFFGMKINRYMQNHDISHNTLAKVSAKAFRN
;
A
#
# COMPACT_ATOMS: atom_id res chain seq x y z
N MET A 1 -13.38 12.67 -28.12
CA MET A 1 -14.17 12.26 -26.96
C MET A 1 -13.43 12.70 -25.71
N SER A 2 -14.09 13.40 -24.79
CA SER A 2 -13.51 13.73 -23.48
C SER A 2 -13.24 12.42 -22.73
N LYS A 3 -12.10 12.32 -22.04
CA LYS A 3 -11.86 11.18 -21.15
C LYS A 3 -12.90 11.22 -20.02
N PRO A 4 -13.44 10.06 -19.60
CA PRO A 4 -14.35 10.04 -18.46
C PRO A 4 -13.62 10.56 -17.21
N GLU A 5 -14.31 11.36 -16.41
CA GLU A 5 -13.82 11.76 -15.11
C GLU A 5 -13.88 10.55 -14.16
N VAL A 6 -12.83 10.37 -13.37
CA VAL A 6 -12.73 9.28 -12.37
C VAL A 6 -12.71 9.92 -10.99
N ALA A 7 -13.64 9.53 -10.13
CA ALA A 7 -13.77 10.03 -8.78
C ALA A 7 -13.49 8.93 -7.74
N ILE A 8 -12.98 9.32 -6.59
CA ILE A 8 -12.94 8.49 -5.39
C ILE A 8 -14.24 8.73 -4.63
N VAL A 9 -15.10 7.73 -4.57
CA VAL A 9 -16.45 7.83 -3.99
C VAL A 9 -16.54 7.34 -2.55
N GLY A 10 -15.53 6.62 -2.08
CA GLY A 10 -15.44 6.18 -0.69
C GLY A 10 -14.03 5.81 -0.28
N ILE A 11 -13.72 6.06 0.98
CA ILE A 11 -12.43 5.75 1.60
C ILE A 11 -12.63 4.94 2.87
N GLY A 12 -11.65 4.07 3.15
CA GLY A 12 -11.64 3.28 4.36
C GLY A 12 -10.23 2.95 4.80
N ILE A 13 -10.01 3.02 6.11
CA ILE A 13 -8.72 2.71 6.70
C ILE A 13 -8.92 1.93 7.99
N HIS A 14 -8.09 0.92 8.21
CA HIS A 14 -8.03 0.25 9.50
C HIS A 14 -7.29 1.16 10.50
N PRO A 15 -7.79 1.32 11.75
CA PRO A 15 -7.12 2.13 12.76
C PRO A 15 -5.66 1.70 12.96
N PHE A 16 -4.77 2.68 13.08
CA PHE A 16 -3.37 2.42 13.38
C PHE A 16 -3.20 1.87 14.79
N GLY A 17 -2.30 0.93 14.94
CA GLY A 17 -1.98 0.36 16.23
C GLY A 17 -1.48 -1.07 16.13
N ARG A 18 -1.23 -1.68 17.29
CA ARG A 18 -0.89 -3.10 17.40
C ARG A 18 -2.16 -3.90 17.57
N THR A 19 -2.44 -4.74 16.61
CA THR A 19 -3.63 -5.61 16.59
C THR A 19 -3.19 -7.06 16.44
N PRO A 20 -2.58 -7.66 17.50
CA PRO A 20 -2.06 -9.02 17.44
C PRO A 20 -3.17 -10.05 17.14
N GLU A 21 -4.39 -9.75 17.51
CA GLU A 21 -5.58 -10.58 17.33
C GLU A 21 -6.11 -10.63 15.89
N ARG A 22 -5.64 -9.75 15.01
CA ARG A 22 -6.10 -9.66 13.62
C ARG A 22 -4.99 -10.02 12.66
N THR A 23 -5.34 -10.72 11.59
CA THR A 23 -4.46 -10.92 10.44
C THR A 23 -4.38 -9.67 9.57
N GLY A 24 -3.36 -9.57 8.72
CA GLY A 24 -3.29 -8.49 7.72
C GLY A 24 -4.48 -8.49 6.76
N GLN A 25 -4.94 -9.67 6.34
CA GLN A 25 -6.15 -9.83 5.53
C GLN A 25 -7.39 -9.23 6.22
N GLU A 26 -7.57 -9.48 7.51
CA GLU A 26 -8.70 -8.93 8.28
C GLU A 26 -8.64 -7.42 8.42
N GLN A 27 -7.44 -6.85 8.49
CA GLN A 27 -7.24 -5.39 8.45
C GLN A 27 -7.65 -4.83 7.08
N GLY A 28 -7.25 -5.49 5.98
CA GLY A 28 -7.66 -5.13 4.62
C GLY A 28 -9.18 -5.21 4.43
N VAL A 29 -9.80 -6.31 4.85
CA VAL A 29 -11.28 -6.49 4.81
C VAL A 29 -12.00 -5.41 5.62
N TYR A 30 -11.48 -5.04 6.78
CA TYR A 30 -12.04 -3.94 7.57
C TYR A 30 -12.01 -2.63 6.77
N ALA A 31 -10.87 -2.29 6.16
CA ALA A 31 -10.74 -1.07 5.36
C ALA A 31 -11.69 -1.08 4.16
N VAL A 32 -11.82 -2.20 3.46
CA VAL A 32 -12.78 -2.36 2.35
C VAL A 32 -14.20 -2.09 2.82
N ARG A 33 -14.64 -2.71 3.93
CA ARG A 33 -15.99 -2.49 4.46
C ARG A 33 -16.25 -1.04 4.85
N GLN A 34 -15.24 -0.33 5.37
CA GLN A 34 -15.38 1.10 5.65
C GLN A 34 -15.50 1.92 4.36
N ALA A 35 -14.72 1.62 3.33
CA ALA A 35 -14.81 2.29 2.04
C ALA A 35 -16.17 2.09 1.36
N LEU A 36 -16.70 0.86 1.37
CA LEU A 36 -18.04 0.56 0.85
C LEU A 36 -19.13 1.33 1.60
N LYS A 37 -19.04 1.36 2.92
CA LYS A 37 -19.97 2.12 3.76
C LYS A 37 -19.91 3.62 3.48
N ASP A 38 -18.72 4.17 3.31
CA ASP A 38 -18.51 5.59 2.99
C ASP A 38 -19.06 5.94 1.60
N ALA A 39 -18.86 5.05 0.63
CA ALA A 39 -19.42 5.20 -0.71
C ALA A 39 -20.94 4.97 -0.80
N GLY A 40 -21.54 4.31 0.20
CA GLY A 40 -22.95 3.92 0.16
C GLY A 40 -23.28 2.83 -0.87
N VAL A 41 -22.31 1.93 -1.12
CA VAL A 41 -22.43 0.82 -2.09
C VAL A 41 -22.22 -0.54 -1.43
N GLU A 42 -22.78 -1.58 -2.01
CA GLU A 42 -22.58 -2.95 -1.55
C GLU A 42 -21.37 -3.62 -2.24
N TRP A 43 -20.82 -4.66 -1.62
CA TRP A 43 -19.72 -5.42 -2.22
C TRP A 43 -20.11 -6.05 -3.58
N SER A 44 -21.35 -6.42 -3.76
CA SER A 44 -21.89 -6.95 -5.02
C SER A 44 -21.91 -5.95 -6.18
N ASP A 45 -21.83 -4.64 -5.89
CA ASP A 45 -21.83 -3.59 -6.90
C ASP A 45 -20.44 -3.36 -7.48
N VAL A 46 -19.39 -3.82 -6.77
CA VAL A 46 -18.01 -3.68 -7.19
C VAL A 46 -17.71 -4.62 -8.35
N GLN A 47 -17.31 -4.07 -9.48
CA GLN A 47 -17.12 -4.79 -10.75
C GLN A 47 -15.71 -5.38 -10.90
N PHE A 48 -14.70 -4.77 -10.31
CA PHE A 48 -13.32 -5.24 -10.29
C PHE A 48 -12.58 -4.76 -9.03
N ALA A 49 -11.47 -5.40 -8.72
CA ALA A 49 -10.59 -4.96 -7.64
C ALA A 49 -9.11 -5.10 -8.00
N PHE A 50 -8.31 -4.13 -7.62
CA PHE A 50 -6.86 -4.21 -7.58
C PHE A 50 -6.39 -4.13 -6.13
N GLY A 51 -5.53 -5.04 -5.74
CA GLY A 51 -5.01 -5.02 -4.39
C GLY A 51 -3.66 -5.67 -4.24
N GLY A 52 -2.97 -5.35 -3.17
CA GLY A 52 -1.66 -5.93 -2.90
C GLY A 52 -1.23 -5.84 -1.46
N SER A 53 -0.34 -6.76 -1.13
CA SER A 53 0.33 -6.90 0.15
C SER A 53 1.74 -7.44 -0.13
N GLN A 54 2.68 -7.14 0.75
CA GLN A 54 4.03 -7.71 0.66
C GLN A 54 4.21 -8.91 1.60
N ALA A 55 3.73 -8.81 2.83
CA ALA A 55 3.94 -9.82 3.86
C ALA A 55 2.65 -10.51 4.32
N ALA A 56 1.49 -9.96 4.01
CA ALA A 56 0.20 -10.45 4.50
C ALA A 56 -0.57 -11.36 3.52
N GLY A 57 0.08 -11.82 2.46
CA GLY A 57 -0.50 -12.74 1.47
C GLY A 57 -1.14 -12.05 0.26
N ALA A 58 -1.79 -12.81 -0.60
CA ALA A 58 -2.42 -12.30 -1.80
C ALA A 58 -3.74 -11.59 -1.49
N ALA A 59 -3.97 -10.43 -2.11
CA ALA A 59 -5.12 -9.57 -1.80
C ALA A 59 -6.46 -10.18 -2.22
N ASP A 60 -6.49 -10.94 -3.30
CA ASP A 60 -7.68 -11.64 -3.80
C ASP A 60 -8.26 -12.62 -2.76
N THR A 61 -7.45 -13.11 -1.83
CA THR A 61 -7.92 -13.99 -0.75
C THR A 61 -8.94 -13.31 0.17
N MET A 62 -9.06 -11.97 0.15
CA MET A 62 -10.08 -11.24 0.89
C MET A 62 -11.51 -11.61 0.49
N VAL A 63 -11.73 -12.14 -0.73
CA VAL A 63 -13.06 -12.59 -1.18
C VAL A 63 -13.63 -13.68 -0.27
N SER A 64 -12.77 -14.45 0.43
CA SER A 64 -13.22 -15.45 1.42
C SER A 64 -14.01 -14.83 2.59
N LYS A 65 -13.81 -13.54 2.87
CA LYS A 65 -14.45 -12.79 3.96
C LYS A 65 -15.42 -11.70 3.47
N LEU A 66 -15.29 -11.28 2.22
CA LEU A 66 -16.17 -10.29 1.59
C LEU A 66 -17.35 -10.94 0.85
N GLY A 67 -17.15 -12.15 0.33
CA GLY A 67 -18.09 -12.87 -0.48
C GLY A 67 -17.63 -13.05 -1.92
N LEU A 68 -18.11 -14.11 -2.56
CA LEU A 68 -17.84 -14.41 -3.97
C LEU A 68 -18.90 -13.72 -4.83
N THR A 69 -18.52 -12.75 -5.63
CA THR A 69 -19.42 -12.02 -6.55
C THR A 69 -19.07 -12.29 -8.02
N GLY A 70 -17.96 -12.97 -8.28
CA GLY A 70 -17.46 -13.18 -9.64
C GLY A 70 -16.63 -11.99 -10.17
N LEU A 71 -16.40 -10.95 -9.38
CA LEU A 71 -15.54 -9.82 -9.79
C LEU A 71 -14.12 -10.29 -10.09
N GLN A 72 -13.46 -9.60 -11.00
CA GLN A 72 -12.04 -9.80 -11.28
C GLN A 72 -11.21 -9.11 -10.21
N PHE A 73 -10.55 -9.87 -9.35
CA PHE A 73 -9.62 -9.35 -8.34
C PHE A 73 -8.18 -9.62 -8.79
N ILE A 74 -7.43 -8.56 -9.07
CA ILE A 74 -6.04 -8.65 -9.56
C ILE A 74 -5.07 -8.26 -8.46
N ASN A 75 -4.12 -9.16 -8.17
CA ASN A 75 -3.03 -8.87 -7.25
C ASN A 75 -1.98 -7.98 -7.92
N VAL A 76 -1.61 -6.91 -7.25
CA VAL A 76 -0.56 -5.96 -7.66
C VAL A 76 0.65 -6.11 -6.75
N ALA A 77 1.82 -6.19 -7.31
CA ALA A 77 3.08 -6.25 -6.58
C ALA A 77 4.09 -5.24 -7.15
N ASN A 78 4.36 -4.18 -6.40
CA ASN A 78 5.33 -3.16 -6.77
C ASN A 78 6.10 -2.64 -5.54
N GLY A 79 6.48 -3.54 -4.63
CA GLY A 79 7.18 -3.19 -3.40
C GLY A 79 6.44 -2.11 -2.60
N CYS A 80 7.15 -1.08 -2.16
CA CYS A 80 6.56 0.04 -1.39
C CYS A 80 5.51 0.86 -2.17
N ALA A 81 5.50 0.78 -3.50
CA ALA A 81 4.56 1.48 -4.37
C ALA A 81 3.30 0.65 -4.74
N THR A 82 3.10 -0.52 -4.14
CA THR A 82 2.00 -1.43 -4.46
C THR A 82 0.63 -0.75 -4.36
N GLY A 83 0.35 0.00 -3.29
CA GLY A 83 -0.92 0.69 -3.14
C GLY A 83 -1.17 1.76 -4.21
N GLY A 84 -0.12 2.55 -4.54
CA GLY A 84 -0.18 3.52 -5.62
C GLY A 84 -0.41 2.87 -6.99
N SER A 85 0.22 1.72 -7.23
CA SER A 85 0.04 0.95 -8.47
C SER A 85 -1.36 0.36 -8.58
N ALA A 86 -1.94 -0.12 -7.47
CA ALA A 86 -3.33 -0.59 -7.44
C ALA A 86 -4.31 0.55 -7.78
N LEU A 87 -4.14 1.72 -7.16
CA LEU A 87 -4.96 2.90 -7.44
C LEU A 87 -4.83 3.37 -8.89
N PHE A 88 -3.60 3.42 -9.42
CA PHE A 88 -3.36 3.80 -10.81
C PHE A 88 -3.98 2.79 -11.80
N SER A 89 -3.92 1.50 -11.51
CA SER A 89 -4.57 0.47 -12.31
C SER A 89 -6.09 0.61 -12.30
N ALA A 90 -6.69 0.88 -11.13
CA ALA A 90 -8.12 1.13 -11.01
C ALA A 90 -8.54 2.38 -11.80
N TYR A 91 -7.79 3.47 -11.68
CA TYR A 91 -8.02 4.68 -12.47
C TYR A 91 -8.04 4.39 -13.98
N ASN A 92 -7.03 3.69 -14.50
CA ASN A 92 -6.94 3.38 -15.92
C ASN A 92 -8.09 2.48 -16.40
N THR A 93 -8.51 1.54 -15.57
CA THR A 93 -9.62 0.63 -15.87
C THR A 93 -10.93 1.39 -16.02
N ILE A 94 -11.24 2.33 -15.14
CA ILE A 94 -12.42 3.20 -15.26
C ILE A 94 -12.26 4.18 -16.41
N ALA A 95 -11.11 4.83 -16.55
CA ALA A 95 -10.84 5.80 -17.61
C ALA A 95 -10.89 5.19 -19.03
N SER A 96 -10.69 3.87 -19.16
CA SER A 96 -10.86 3.16 -20.43
C SER A 96 -12.33 2.91 -20.80
N GLY A 97 -13.26 3.11 -19.86
CA GLY A 97 -14.68 2.82 -20.04
C GLY A 97 -15.04 1.33 -19.91
N ALA A 98 -14.10 0.47 -19.47
CA ALA A 98 -14.38 -0.95 -19.32
C ALA A 98 -15.31 -1.26 -18.12
N PHE A 99 -15.21 -0.46 -17.07
CA PHE A 99 -15.98 -0.57 -15.84
C PHE A 99 -16.29 0.80 -15.25
N GLU A 100 -17.29 0.86 -14.37
CA GLU A 100 -17.75 2.11 -13.74
C GLU A 100 -17.40 2.19 -12.26
N LEU A 101 -17.33 1.06 -11.54
CA LEU A 101 -17.07 0.99 -10.11
C LEU A 101 -16.04 -0.10 -9.79
N GLY A 102 -14.98 0.28 -9.11
CA GLY A 102 -13.91 -0.63 -8.72
C GLY A 102 -13.32 -0.31 -7.35
N LEU A 103 -12.54 -1.26 -6.85
CA LEU A 103 -11.83 -1.16 -5.58
C LEU A 103 -10.32 -1.12 -5.81
N ALA A 104 -9.64 -0.20 -5.12
CA ALA A 104 -8.20 -0.26 -4.92
C ALA A 104 -7.91 -0.44 -3.42
N VAL A 105 -7.17 -1.49 -3.05
CA VAL A 105 -6.86 -1.79 -1.66
C VAL A 105 -5.39 -2.16 -1.46
N GLY A 106 -4.78 -1.60 -0.43
CA GLY A 106 -3.46 -2.01 0.04
C GLY A 106 -3.55 -2.37 1.52
N TYR A 107 -2.88 -3.42 1.91
CA TYR A 107 -2.76 -3.79 3.31
C TYR A 107 -1.45 -4.54 3.52
N ASP A 108 -0.93 -4.45 4.71
CA ASP A 108 0.21 -5.26 5.11
C ASP A 108 0.27 -5.40 6.63
N LYS A 109 0.90 -6.46 7.08
CA LYS A 109 1.16 -6.70 8.49
C LYS A 109 2.51 -7.37 8.65
N HIS A 110 3.45 -6.64 9.21
CA HIS A 110 4.79 -7.11 9.46
C HIS A 110 4.96 -7.60 10.90
N GLU A 111 5.68 -8.68 11.05
CA GLU A 111 6.14 -9.17 12.36
C GLU A 111 7.30 -8.32 12.89
N ARG A 112 7.64 -8.48 14.16
CA ARG A 112 8.85 -7.87 14.71
C ARG A 112 10.09 -8.38 13.97
N GLY A 113 10.96 -7.46 13.56
CA GLY A 113 12.15 -7.78 12.77
C GLY A 113 11.89 -7.99 11.29
N ALA A 114 10.74 -7.54 10.78
CA ALA A 114 10.36 -7.59 9.36
C ALA A 114 11.39 -6.96 8.41
N PHE A 115 12.22 -6.07 8.89
CA PHE A 115 13.28 -5.43 8.10
C PHE A 115 14.60 -6.22 8.06
N ARG A 116 14.57 -7.52 8.35
CA ARG A 116 15.70 -8.41 8.05
C ARG A 116 15.74 -8.66 6.55
N VAL A 117 16.75 -8.14 5.88
CA VAL A 117 16.92 -8.33 4.44
C VAL A 117 17.86 -9.52 4.19
N ASN A 118 17.39 -10.50 3.45
CA ASN A 118 18.25 -11.52 2.86
C ASN A 118 18.81 -10.96 1.54
N THR A 119 20.08 -10.54 1.55
CA THR A 119 20.70 -9.91 0.38
C THR A 119 20.74 -10.83 -0.84
N ARG A 120 20.92 -12.12 -0.65
CA ARG A 120 20.96 -13.12 -1.75
C ARG A 120 19.60 -13.23 -2.45
N SER A 121 18.50 -13.28 -1.70
CA SER A 121 17.16 -13.35 -2.30
C SER A 121 16.79 -12.08 -3.07
N SER A 122 17.47 -10.95 -2.77
CA SER A 122 17.31 -9.67 -3.46
C SER A 122 18.31 -9.49 -4.60
N GLY A 123 19.11 -10.51 -4.95
CA GLY A 123 20.13 -10.43 -6.00
C GLY A 123 21.33 -9.55 -5.62
N LEU A 124 21.52 -9.25 -4.34
CA LEU A 124 22.61 -8.41 -3.83
C LEU A 124 23.72 -9.27 -3.22
N GLY A 125 24.96 -8.82 -3.35
CA GLY A 125 26.11 -9.47 -2.71
C GLY A 125 26.02 -9.46 -1.17
N ASP A 126 26.55 -10.49 -0.51
CA ASP A 126 26.56 -10.61 0.95
C ASP A 126 27.16 -9.39 1.67
N TRP A 127 28.10 -8.72 1.02
CA TRP A 127 28.75 -7.52 1.55
C TRP A 127 27.77 -6.36 1.80
N TYR A 128 26.70 -6.27 1.02
CA TYR A 128 25.64 -5.27 1.23
C TYR A 128 24.99 -5.41 2.61
N GLY A 129 24.67 -6.63 3.00
CA GLY A 129 24.13 -6.91 4.33
C GLY A 129 25.13 -6.62 5.45
N LYS A 130 26.41 -7.03 5.24
CA LYS A 130 27.50 -6.82 6.20
C LYS A 130 27.80 -5.34 6.45
N GLN A 131 27.63 -4.50 5.45
CA GLN A 131 27.85 -3.05 5.54
C GLN A 131 26.59 -2.28 6.02
N GLY A 132 25.49 -2.98 6.31
CA GLY A 132 24.24 -2.35 6.72
C GLY A 132 23.52 -1.60 5.59
N LEU A 133 23.84 -1.87 4.32
CA LEU A 133 23.28 -1.16 3.16
C LEU A 133 21.99 -1.80 2.64
N ALA A 134 21.68 -3.00 3.07
CA ALA A 134 20.55 -3.76 2.55
C ALA A 134 19.20 -3.34 3.16
N LEU A 135 19.20 -2.71 4.32
CA LEU A 135 17.99 -2.23 4.96
C LEU A 135 17.57 -0.88 4.37
N THR A 136 16.33 -0.81 3.90
CA THR A 136 15.81 0.41 3.23
C THR A 136 15.98 1.67 4.07
N THR A 137 15.71 1.61 5.38
CA THR A 137 15.89 2.75 6.28
C THR A 137 17.34 3.23 6.37
N GLN A 138 18.30 2.32 6.35
CA GLN A 138 19.73 2.64 6.34
C GLN A 138 20.15 3.28 5.01
N PHE A 139 19.70 2.68 3.90
CA PHE A 139 19.96 3.20 2.56
C PHE A 139 19.38 4.60 2.36
N PHE A 140 18.13 4.84 2.77
CA PHE A 140 17.54 6.17 2.71
C PHE A 140 18.19 7.15 3.70
N GLY A 141 18.61 6.68 4.88
CA GLY A 141 19.37 7.47 5.83
C GLY A 141 20.67 8.02 5.22
N MET A 142 21.41 7.19 4.48
CA MET A 142 22.61 7.64 3.77
C MET A 142 22.29 8.65 2.65
N LYS A 143 21.24 8.39 1.87
CA LYS A 143 20.81 9.31 0.80
C LYS A 143 20.43 10.67 1.35
N ILE A 144 19.61 10.70 2.41
CA ILE A 144 19.18 11.98 2.98
C ILE A 144 20.36 12.72 3.61
N ASN A 145 21.28 12.02 4.27
CA ASN A 145 22.49 12.63 4.81
C ASN A 145 23.33 13.30 3.71
N ARG A 146 23.54 12.62 2.60
CA ARG A 146 24.25 13.19 1.44
C ARG A 146 23.51 14.38 0.85
N TYR A 147 22.19 14.29 0.73
CA TYR A 147 21.36 15.39 0.23
C TYR A 147 21.44 16.63 1.14
N MET A 148 21.38 16.42 2.45
CA MET A 148 21.51 17.49 3.44
C MET A 148 22.87 18.21 3.33
N GLN A 149 23.95 17.45 3.17
CA GLN A 149 25.30 18.01 2.98
C GLN A 149 25.41 18.81 1.67
N ASN A 150 24.86 18.28 0.57
CA ASN A 150 24.96 18.93 -0.73
C ASN A 150 24.13 20.23 -0.83
N HIS A 151 23.09 20.37 -0.02
CA HIS A 151 22.12 21.47 -0.11
C HIS A 151 22.01 22.29 1.18
N ASP A 152 22.92 22.10 2.12
CA ASP A 152 22.96 22.81 3.43
C ASP A 152 21.62 22.74 4.18
N ILE A 153 21.03 21.56 4.22
CA ILE A 153 19.74 21.33 4.90
C ILE A 153 19.98 20.84 6.32
N SER A 154 19.40 21.55 7.28
CA SER A 154 19.54 21.20 8.70
C SER A 154 18.62 20.03 9.12
N HIS A 155 18.97 19.34 10.20
CA HIS A 155 18.14 18.33 10.85
C HIS A 155 16.75 18.85 11.26
N ASN A 156 16.63 20.15 11.55
CA ASN A 156 15.35 20.78 11.87
C ASN A 156 14.35 20.67 10.71
N THR A 157 14.82 20.65 9.46
CA THR A 157 13.94 20.42 8.30
C THR A 157 13.31 19.05 8.33
N LEU A 158 14.08 18.00 8.65
CA LEU A 158 13.56 16.64 8.79
C LEU A 158 12.58 16.53 9.98
N ALA A 159 12.90 17.19 11.10
CA ALA A 159 11.99 17.24 12.25
C ALA A 159 10.65 17.91 11.90
N LYS A 160 10.66 18.98 11.10
CA LYS A 160 9.43 19.63 10.61
C LYS A 160 8.60 18.71 9.72
N VAL A 161 9.21 17.90 8.87
CA VAL A 161 8.50 16.89 8.04
C VAL A 161 7.80 15.88 8.92
N SER A 162 8.51 15.32 9.91
CA SER A 162 7.92 14.37 10.87
C SER A 162 6.79 15.01 11.68
N ALA A 163 7.00 16.22 12.22
CA ALA A 163 5.99 16.94 12.97
C ALA A 163 4.73 17.22 12.14
N LYS A 164 4.89 17.53 10.85
CA LYS A 164 3.75 17.69 9.93
C LYS A 164 2.98 16.37 9.77
N ALA A 165 3.67 15.26 9.57
CA ALA A 165 3.03 13.94 9.40
C ALA A 165 2.22 13.52 10.63
N PHE A 166 2.68 13.86 11.84
CA PHE A 166 1.95 13.58 13.08
C PHE A 166 0.75 14.50 13.36
N ARG A 167 0.63 15.63 12.66
CA ARG A 167 -0.51 16.54 12.80
C ARG A 167 -1.67 16.24 11.86
N ASN A 168 -1.40 15.52 10.79
CA ASN A 168 -2.39 15.13 9.79
C ASN A 168 -2.94 13.74 10.12
#